data_6b7aec1caf8463ced37982a6f72ff669
#
_entry.id   6b7aec1caf8463ced37982a6f72ff669
#
_cell.length_a   1.000
_cell.length_b   1.000
_cell.length_c   1.000
_cell.angle_alpha   90.00
_cell.angle_beta   90.00
_cell.angle_gamma   90.00
#
_symmetry.space_group_name_H-M   'P 1'
#
loop_
_entity.id
_entity.type
_entity.pdbx_description
1 polymer ?
#
loop_
_entity_poly.entity_id
_entity_poly.type
_entity_poly.pdbx_seq_one_letter_code
_entity_poly.pdbx_strand_id
1 'polypeptide(L)' 'MENFENLKTLVNHLEEDVTKFYDKGNKAAGTRVRKGCQEVKNLCQEIRVDVSSKKNG' A
#
# COMPACT_ATOMS: atom_id res chain seq x y z
N MET A 1 15.83 1.60 -1.84
CA MET A 1 15.25 0.28 -1.56
C MET A 1 14.02 0.05 -2.41
N GLU A 2 14.02 -1.01 -3.17
CA GLU A 2 12.97 -1.28 -4.16
C GLU A 2 11.58 -1.47 -3.52
N ASN A 3 11.51 -2.24 -2.43
CA ASN A 3 10.22 -2.44 -1.76
C ASN A 3 9.62 -1.13 -1.24
N PHE A 4 10.46 -0.23 -0.77
CA PHE A 4 9.98 1.06 -0.30
C PHE A 4 9.47 1.93 -1.45
N GLU A 5 10.17 1.91 -2.58
CA GLU A 5 9.71 2.62 -3.78
C GLU A 5 8.38 2.07 -4.27
N ASN A 6 8.22 0.75 -4.24
CA ASN A 6 6.96 0.10 -4.60
C ASN A 6 5.84 0.51 -3.64
N LEU A 7 6.15 0.63 -2.35
CA LEU A 7 5.18 1.08 -1.36
C LEU A 7 4.69 2.49 -1.65
N LYS A 8 5.61 3.39 -1.98
CA LYS A 8 5.26 4.77 -2.31
C LYS A 8 4.34 4.84 -3.54
N THR A 9 4.68 4.08 -4.58
CA THR A 9 3.87 4.02 -5.79
C THR A 9 2.47 3.49 -5.48
N LEU A 10 2.38 2.44 -4.69
CA LEU A 10 1.10 1.84 -4.31
C LEU A 10 0.23 2.82 -3.53
N VAL A 11 0.84 3.54 -2.57
CA VAL A 11 0.12 4.55 -1.79
C VAL A 11 -0.40 5.66 -2.70
N ASN A 12 0.41 6.11 -3.65
CA ASN A 12 -0.01 7.14 -4.59
C ASN A 12 -1.20 6.70 -5.44
N HIS A 13 -1.21 5.45 -5.89
CA HIS A 13 -2.34 4.91 -6.66
C HIS A 13 -3.60 4.79 -5.79
N LEU A 14 -3.42 4.42 -4.52
CA LEU A 14 -4.55 4.33 -3.60
C LEU A 14 -5.23 5.67 -3.39
N GLU A 15 -4.48 6.77 -3.43
CA GLU A 15 -5.03 8.09 -3.20
C GLU A 15 -6.18 8.41 -4.15
N GLU A 16 -6.04 8.05 -5.43
CA GLU A 16 -7.11 8.27 -6.41
C GLU A 16 -8.37 7.49 -6.05
N ASP A 17 -8.22 6.23 -5.67
CA ASP A 17 -9.37 5.39 -5.31
C ASP A 17 -10.00 5.84 -4.00
N VAL A 18 -9.22 6.30 -3.05
CA VAL A 18 -9.73 6.86 -1.79
C VAL A 18 -10.61 8.08 -2.09
N THR A 19 -10.13 8.98 -2.95
CA THR A 19 -10.88 10.17 -3.36
C THR A 19 -12.19 9.78 -4.05
N LYS A 20 -12.12 8.83 -4.99
CA LYS A 20 -13.30 8.38 -5.72
C LYS A 20 -14.34 7.75 -4.80
N PHE A 21 -13.89 6.99 -3.81
CA PHE A 21 -14.79 6.33 -2.89
C PHE A 21 -15.46 7.34 -1.94
N TYR A 22 -14.66 8.16 -1.28
CA TYR A 22 -15.18 9.06 -0.24
C TYR A 22 -15.89 10.29 -0.81
N ASP A 23 -15.37 10.86 -1.90
CA ASP A 23 -15.95 12.08 -2.47
C ASP A 23 -17.07 11.81 -3.47
N LYS A 24 -17.00 10.71 -4.21
CA LYS A 24 -17.93 10.41 -5.30
C LYS A 24 -18.80 9.19 -5.06
N GLY A 25 -18.59 8.47 -3.96
CA GLY A 25 -19.38 7.29 -3.64
C GLY A 25 -19.16 6.12 -4.60
N ASN A 26 -18.01 6.05 -5.26
CA ASN A 26 -17.71 4.99 -6.22
C ASN A 26 -17.41 3.69 -5.50
N LYS A 27 -18.33 2.74 -5.54
CA LYS A 27 -18.21 1.47 -4.82
C LYS A 27 -17.05 0.60 -5.32
N ALA A 28 -16.79 0.61 -6.62
CA ALA A 28 -15.68 -0.13 -7.19
C ALA A 28 -14.34 0.39 -6.65
N ALA A 29 -14.24 1.71 -6.48
CA ALA A 29 -13.04 2.32 -5.89
C ALA A 29 -12.85 1.85 -4.45
N GLY A 30 -13.94 1.71 -3.68
CA GLY A 30 -13.87 1.19 -2.32
C GLY A 30 -13.28 -0.21 -2.26
N THR A 31 -13.68 -1.07 -3.19
CA THR A 31 -13.12 -2.43 -3.29
C THR A 31 -11.63 -2.38 -3.58
N ARG A 32 -11.21 -1.50 -4.48
CA ARG A 32 -9.79 -1.33 -4.80
C ARG A 32 -8.99 -0.79 -3.62
N VAL A 33 -9.58 0.12 -2.82
CA VAL A 33 -8.94 0.62 -1.61
C VAL A 33 -8.67 -0.52 -0.63
N ARG A 34 -9.65 -1.37 -0.39
CA ARG A 34 -9.48 -2.50 0.52
C ARG A 34 -8.37 -3.44 0.04
N LYS A 35 -8.37 -3.75 -1.24
CA LYS A 35 -7.35 -4.62 -1.84
C LYS A 35 -5.97 -3.98 -1.76
N GLY A 36 -5.90 -2.69 -2.07
CA GLY A 36 -4.64 -1.95 -1.99
C GLY A 36 -4.09 -1.88 -0.58
N CYS A 37 -4.96 -1.72 0.41
CA CYS A 37 -4.52 -1.73 1.82
C CYS A 37 -3.91 -3.08 2.20
N GLN A 38 -4.46 -4.18 1.69
CA GLN A 38 -3.90 -5.50 1.92
C GLN A 38 -2.50 -5.60 1.30
N GLU A 39 -2.31 -5.06 0.12
CA GLU A 39 -1.00 -5.03 -0.55
C GLU A 39 0.01 -4.18 0.22
N VAL A 40 -0.43 -3.02 0.73
CA VAL A 40 0.42 -2.16 1.58
C VAL A 40 0.86 -2.92 2.83
N LYS A 41 -0.06 -3.62 3.45
CA LYS A 41 0.25 -4.44 4.63
C LYS A 41 1.33 -5.47 4.31
N ASN A 42 1.20 -6.15 3.18
CA ASN A 42 2.16 -7.18 2.78
C ASN A 42 3.54 -6.58 2.48
N LEU A 43 3.59 -5.45 1.80
CA LEU A 43 4.86 -4.75 1.54
C LEU A 43 5.51 -4.27 2.83
N CYS A 44 4.73 -3.73 3.75
CA CYS A 44 5.26 -3.30 5.04
C CYS A 44 5.86 -4.47 5.80
N GLN A 45 5.24 -5.65 5.73
CA GLN A 45 5.78 -6.85 6.38
C GLN A 45 7.12 -7.23 5.77
N GLU A 46 7.24 -7.20 4.44
CA GLU A 46 8.49 -7.50 3.77
C GLU A 46 9.60 -6.51 4.17
N ILE A 47 9.27 -5.23 4.27
CA ILE A 47 10.23 -4.21 4.70
C ILE A 47 10.68 -4.47 6.12
N ARG A 48 9.75 -4.81 7.02
CA ARG A 48 10.09 -5.11 8.41
C ARG A 48 11.03 -6.29 8.52
N VAL A 49 10.78 -7.35 7.75
CA VAL A 49 11.66 -8.53 7.73
C VAL A 49 13.04 -8.16 7.21
N ASP A 50 13.10 -7.36 6.15
CA ASP A 50 14.37 -6.93 5.58
C ASP A 50 15.20 -6.10 6.56
N VAL A 51 14.54 -5.15 7.24
CA VAL A 51 15.20 -4.32 8.26
C VAL A 51 15.75 -5.19 9.39
N SER A 52 14.95 -6.12 9.89
CA SER A 52 15.38 -7.02 10.95
C SER A 52 16.58 -7.86 10.53
N SER A 53 16.55 -8.37 9.30
CA SER A 53 17.64 -9.16 8.76
C SER A 53 18.94 -8.37 8.68
N LYS A 54 18.91 -7.15 8.21
CA LYS A 54 20.08 -6.29 8.08
C LYS A 54 20.59 -5.80 9.43
N LYS A 55 19.66 -5.55 10.33
CA LYS A 55 20.01 -5.09 11.68
C LYS A 55 20.69 -6.16 12.49
N ASN A 56 20.32 -7.42 12.29
CA ASN A 56 20.89 -8.57 13.00
C ASN A 56 22.09 -9.17 12.29
N GLY A 57 22.30 -8.79 11.07
CA GLY A 57 23.41 -9.26 10.28
C GLY A 57 24.58 -8.32 10.37
#